data_2f658c907e3966511f7b5ecfb904e789
#
_entry.id   2f658c907e3966511f7b5ecfb904e789
#
_cell.length_a   1.000
_cell.length_b   1.000
_cell.length_c   1.000
_cell.angle_alpha   90.00
_cell.angle_beta   90.00
_cell.angle_gamma   90.00
#
_symmetry.space_group_name_H-M   'P 1'
#
loop_
_entity.id
_entity.type
_entity.pdbx_description
1 polymer ?
#
loop_
_entity_poly.entity_id
_entity_poly.type
_entity_poly.pdbx_seq_one_letter_code
_entity_poly.pdbx_strand_id
1 'polypeptide(L)'
;MNNTRFATAIHIMTLLAHYPGEWLSSDLIAGSININPVIVRKELLVLKEAGFIESKMGKDGGSRLAKNSSEITISEIYDAVKSGEALGKKNQNPNPKCDIGKDINQNLQLLFSETDTMITQFLKEKSLADFALLFV
;
A
#
# COMPACT_ATOMS: atom_id res chain seq x y z
N MET A 1 5.88 11.35 11.29
CA MET A 1 5.91 9.89 11.38
C MET A 1 6.23 9.28 10.03
N ASN A 2 7.28 8.51 9.98
CA ASN A 2 7.70 7.88 8.72
C ASN A 2 6.99 6.54 8.56
N ASN A 3 6.18 6.45 7.53
CA ASN A 3 5.48 5.21 7.21
C ASN A 3 5.90 4.77 5.81
N THR A 4 6.70 3.71 5.73
CA THR A 4 7.20 3.19 4.47
C THR A 4 6.38 2.03 3.92
N ARG A 5 5.25 1.71 4.55
CA ARG A 5 4.47 0.53 4.16
C ARG A 5 3.99 0.59 2.71
N PHE A 6 3.48 1.75 2.29
CA PHE A 6 3.01 1.88 0.92
C PHE A 6 4.16 1.73 -0.07
N ALA A 7 5.29 2.41 0.19
CA ALA A 7 6.47 2.29 -0.66
C ALA A 7 6.97 0.84 -0.74
N THR A 8 6.99 0.14 0.40
CA THR A 8 7.39 -1.26 0.46
C THR A 8 6.43 -2.13 -0.36
N ALA A 9 5.13 -1.94 -0.21
CA ALA A 9 4.13 -2.69 -0.96
C ALA A 9 4.26 -2.47 -2.46
N ILE A 10 4.43 -1.22 -2.88
CA ILE A 10 4.61 -0.88 -4.29
C ILE A 10 5.91 -1.51 -4.82
N HIS A 11 6.99 -1.47 -4.05
CA HIS A 11 8.26 -2.08 -4.47
C HIS A 11 8.10 -3.59 -4.69
N ILE A 12 7.47 -4.28 -3.72
CA ILE A 12 7.19 -5.71 -3.83
C ILE A 12 6.37 -6.00 -5.08
N MET A 13 5.26 -5.29 -5.25
CA MET A 13 4.34 -5.53 -6.36
C MET A 13 5.01 -5.23 -7.70
N THR A 14 5.83 -4.19 -7.76
CA THR A 14 6.56 -3.84 -8.98
C THR A 14 7.57 -4.94 -9.37
N LEU A 15 8.29 -5.48 -8.37
CA LEU A 15 9.19 -6.61 -8.62
C LEU A 15 8.45 -7.80 -9.20
N LEU A 16 7.31 -8.16 -8.60
CA LEU A 16 6.53 -9.29 -9.06
C LEU A 16 5.94 -9.06 -10.45
N ALA A 17 5.58 -7.82 -10.76
CA ALA A 17 5.08 -7.46 -12.09
C ALA A 17 6.19 -7.51 -13.14
N HIS A 18 7.42 -7.19 -12.74
CA HIS A 18 8.57 -7.18 -13.63
C HIS A 18 9.03 -8.60 -14.02
N TYR A 19 8.76 -9.58 -13.16
CA TYR A 19 9.11 -10.99 -13.40
C TYR A 19 7.84 -11.85 -13.33
N PRO A 20 6.91 -11.66 -14.28
CA PRO A 20 5.62 -12.35 -14.22
C PRO A 20 5.77 -13.85 -14.28
N GLY A 21 5.02 -14.54 -13.42
CA GLY A 21 5.03 -15.99 -13.34
C GLY A 21 6.19 -16.61 -12.58
N GLU A 22 7.18 -15.82 -12.19
CA GLU A 22 8.32 -16.34 -11.42
C GLU A 22 8.04 -16.27 -9.93
N TRP A 23 8.46 -17.31 -9.21
CA TRP A 23 8.38 -17.34 -7.75
C TRP A 23 9.59 -16.62 -7.18
N LEU A 24 9.39 -15.45 -6.57
CA LEU A 24 10.46 -14.67 -5.96
C LEU A 24 10.47 -14.88 -4.46
N SER A 25 11.62 -15.26 -3.92
CA SER A 25 11.76 -15.48 -2.48
C SER A 25 11.71 -14.18 -1.69
N SER A 26 11.32 -14.27 -0.41
CA SER A 26 11.32 -13.09 0.46
C SER A 26 12.73 -12.52 0.64
N ASP A 27 13.76 -13.38 0.60
CA ASP A 27 15.13 -12.91 0.71
C ASP A 27 15.57 -12.09 -0.52
N LEU A 28 15.18 -12.53 -1.71
CA LEU A 28 15.46 -11.79 -2.93
C LEU A 28 14.74 -10.43 -2.91
N ILE A 29 13.49 -10.43 -2.52
CA ILE A 29 12.69 -9.20 -2.43
C ILE A 29 13.32 -8.26 -1.40
N ALA A 30 13.66 -8.78 -0.22
CA ALA A 30 14.29 -7.98 0.83
C ALA A 30 15.62 -7.38 0.37
N GLY A 31 16.39 -8.13 -0.41
CA GLY A 31 17.64 -7.63 -0.99
C GLY A 31 17.42 -6.47 -1.95
N SER A 32 16.34 -6.52 -2.73
CA SER A 32 16.00 -5.44 -3.65
C SER A 32 15.60 -4.16 -2.92
N ILE A 33 14.81 -4.30 -1.86
CA ILE A 33 14.34 -3.15 -1.08
C ILE A 33 15.39 -2.68 -0.09
N ASN A 34 16.31 -3.58 0.27
CA ASN A 34 17.34 -3.38 1.28
C ASN A 34 16.73 -3.20 2.69
N ILE A 35 15.83 -4.12 3.04
CA ILE A 35 15.19 -4.16 4.36
C ILE A 35 15.24 -5.58 4.91
N ASN A 36 14.87 -5.72 6.18
CA ASN A 36 14.83 -7.02 6.84
C ASN A 36 13.77 -7.93 6.19
N PRO A 37 14.12 -9.20 5.86
CA PRO A 37 13.16 -10.15 5.27
C PRO A 37 11.92 -10.38 6.11
N VAL A 38 11.99 -10.20 7.43
CA VAL A 38 10.82 -10.34 8.30
C VAL A 38 9.75 -9.32 7.94
N ILE A 39 10.17 -8.09 7.62
CA ILE A 39 9.25 -7.02 7.21
C ILE A 39 8.62 -7.39 5.86
N VAL A 40 9.41 -7.92 4.94
CA VAL A 40 8.91 -8.36 3.62
C VAL A 40 7.85 -9.44 3.81
N ARG A 41 8.14 -10.47 4.62
CA ARG A 41 7.19 -11.55 4.85
C ARG A 41 5.88 -11.08 5.44
N LYS A 42 5.95 -10.08 6.32
CA LYS A 42 4.75 -9.47 6.92
C LYS A 42 3.90 -8.76 5.88
N GLU A 43 4.53 -7.98 5.01
CA GLU A 43 3.80 -7.28 3.96
C GLU A 43 3.29 -8.24 2.88
N LEU A 44 4.05 -9.30 2.57
CA LEU A 44 3.58 -10.32 1.64
C LEU A 44 2.28 -10.97 2.12
N LEU A 45 2.17 -11.21 3.42
CA LEU A 45 0.96 -11.78 3.99
C LEU A 45 -0.24 -10.86 3.79
N VAL A 46 -0.07 -9.56 3.98
CA VAL A 46 -1.12 -8.57 3.76
C VAL A 46 -1.55 -8.57 2.29
N LEU A 47 -0.58 -8.57 1.37
CA LEU A 47 -0.86 -8.55 -0.07
C LEU A 47 -1.54 -9.84 -0.52
N LYS A 48 -1.17 -10.97 0.08
CA LYS A 48 -1.80 -12.27 -0.20
C LYS A 48 -3.26 -12.27 0.26
N GLU A 49 -3.53 -11.77 1.45
CA GLU A 49 -4.90 -11.68 1.97
C GLU A 49 -5.77 -10.75 1.13
N ALA A 50 -5.18 -9.75 0.52
CA ALA A 50 -5.88 -8.85 -0.40
C ALA A 50 -6.13 -9.48 -1.78
N GLY A 51 -5.56 -10.65 -2.05
CA GLY A 51 -5.77 -11.36 -3.30
C GLY A 51 -4.84 -10.96 -4.44
N PHE A 52 -3.83 -10.16 -4.17
CA PHE A 52 -2.91 -9.66 -5.21
C PHE A 52 -1.82 -10.65 -5.57
N ILE A 53 -1.42 -11.47 -4.62
CA ILE A 53 -0.31 -12.40 -4.80
C ILE A 53 -0.68 -13.79 -4.32
N GLU A 54 0.07 -14.77 -4.77
CA GLU A 54 0.02 -16.15 -4.27
C GLU A 54 1.42 -16.57 -3.84
N SER A 55 1.49 -17.53 -2.95
CA SER A 55 2.75 -17.97 -2.36
C SER A 55 2.89 -19.48 -2.47
N LYS A 56 4.13 -19.93 -2.60
CA LYS A 56 4.48 -21.35 -2.67
C LYS A 56 5.57 -21.63 -1.65
N MET A 57 5.37 -22.66 -0.84
CA MET A 57 6.34 -23.09 0.18
C MET A 57 7.46 -23.89 -0.46
N GLY A 58 8.58 -23.97 0.24
CA GLY A 58 9.68 -24.84 -0.12
C GLY A 58 10.85 -24.15 -0.79
N LYS A 59 11.82 -24.97 -1.21
CA LYS A 59 13.10 -24.51 -1.75
C LYS A 59 12.95 -23.65 -3.00
N ASP A 60 12.04 -24.03 -3.89
CA ASP A 60 11.80 -23.30 -5.14
C ASP A 60 10.56 -22.43 -5.05
N GLY A 61 10.17 -22.10 -3.83
CA GLY A 61 8.98 -21.31 -3.58
C GLY A 61 9.25 -19.83 -3.57
N GLY A 62 8.25 -19.10 -3.18
CA GLY A 62 8.28 -17.65 -3.10
C GLY A 62 6.90 -17.07 -3.32
N SER A 63 6.86 -15.89 -3.89
CA SER A 63 5.61 -15.20 -4.18
C SER A 63 5.59 -14.73 -5.63
N ARG A 64 4.39 -14.65 -6.19
CA ARG A 64 4.17 -14.09 -7.53
C ARG A 64 2.78 -13.46 -7.59
N LEU A 65 2.52 -12.66 -8.62
CA LEU A 65 1.20 -12.07 -8.80
C LEU A 65 0.15 -13.16 -9.02
N ALA A 66 -1.00 -13.02 -8.34
CA ALA A 66 -2.13 -13.93 -8.50
C ALA A 66 -2.99 -13.55 -9.69
N LYS A 67 -2.85 -12.32 -10.20
CA LYS A 67 -3.59 -11.84 -11.36
C LYS A 67 -2.72 -10.87 -12.15
N ASN A 68 -3.18 -10.55 -13.35
CA ASN A 68 -2.42 -9.69 -14.27
C ASN A 68 -2.21 -8.30 -13.65
N SER A 69 -1.00 -7.76 -13.80
CA SER A 69 -0.68 -6.43 -13.26
C SER A 69 -1.55 -5.32 -13.85
N SER A 70 -2.10 -5.50 -15.06
CA SER A 70 -3.02 -4.54 -15.65
C SER A 70 -4.38 -4.50 -14.96
N GLU A 71 -4.69 -5.53 -14.17
CA GLU A 71 -5.95 -5.64 -13.44
C GLU A 71 -5.83 -5.18 -11.99
N ILE A 72 -4.65 -4.75 -11.57
CA ILE A 72 -4.40 -4.26 -10.21
C ILE A 72 -4.15 -2.76 -10.30
N THR A 73 -4.96 -1.97 -9.59
CA THR A 73 -4.76 -0.52 -9.52
C THR A 73 -3.86 -0.15 -8.35
N ILE A 74 -3.17 0.98 -8.49
CA ILE A 74 -2.36 1.50 -7.38
C ILE A 74 -3.26 1.83 -6.19
N SER A 75 -4.50 2.26 -6.46
CA SER A 75 -5.50 2.53 -5.42
C SER A 75 -5.79 1.30 -4.55
N GLU A 76 -5.93 0.13 -5.19
CA GLU A 76 -6.18 -1.12 -4.45
C GLU A 76 -5.01 -1.47 -3.52
N ILE A 77 -3.78 -1.26 -3.99
CA ILE A 77 -2.60 -1.52 -3.17
C ILE A 77 -2.55 -0.53 -2.00
N TYR A 78 -2.83 0.75 -2.27
CA TYR A 78 -2.88 1.77 -1.24
C TYR A 78 -3.90 1.41 -0.15
N ASP A 79 -5.10 1.02 -0.55
CA ASP A 79 -6.16 0.64 0.40
C ASP A 79 -5.77 -0.56 1.26
N ALA A 80 -5.02 -1.50 0.71
CA ALA A 80 -4.62 -2.70 1.44
C ALA A 80 -3.63 -2.40 2.57
N VAL A 81 -2.80 -1.38 2.43
CA VAL A 81 -1.72 -1.10 3.38
C VAL A 81 -1.84 0.23 4.12
N LYS A 82 -2.80 1.07 3.75
CA LYS A 82 -2.95 2.37 4.42
C LYS A 82 -3.36 2.18 5.88
N SER A 83 -2.86 3.08 6.72
CA SER A 83 -3.25 3.12 8.13
C SER A 83 -3.83 4.49 8.43
N GLY A 84 -5.17 4.56 8.50
CA GLY A 84 -5.87 5.81 8.78
C GLY A 84 -5.94 6.74 7.58
N GLU A 85 -6.19 8.01 7.87
CA GLU A 85 -6.41 9.03 6.86
C GLU A 85 -5.08 9.67 6.43
N ALA A 86 -5.01 10.11 5.18
CA ALA A 86 -3.77 10.62 4.59
C ALA A 86 -3.20 11.83 5.35
N LEU A 87 -4.07 12.67 5.87
CA LEU A 87 -3.65 13.88 6.58
C LEU A 87 -3.39 13.67 8.07
N GLY A 88 -3.53 12.43 8.56
CA GLY A 88 -3.22 12.08 9.93
C GLY A 88 -4.43 12.02 10.83
N LYS A 89 -4.18 12.18 12.11
CA LYS A 89 -5.22 12.08 13.15
C LYS A 89 -5.65 13.46 13.62
N LYS A 90 -6.89 13.53 14.12
CA LYS A 90 -7.41 14.73 14.77
C LYS A 90 -7.00 14.74 16.24
N ASN A 91 -6.94 15.92 16.83
CA ASN A 91 -6.72 16.03 18.28
C ASN A 91 -7.95 15.49 19.02
N GLN A 92 -7.71 14.82 20.15
CA GLN A 92 -8.77 14.08 20.83
C GLN A 92 -9.77 14.97 21.57
N ASN A 93 -9.29 16.04 22.19
CA ASN A 93 -10.12 16.83 23.10
C ASN A 93 -9.99 18.34 22.90
N PRO A 94 -10.38 18.87 21.73
CA PRO A 94 -10.38 20.33 21.59
C PRO A 94 -11.36 20.97 22.58
N ASN A 95 -11.05 22.18 23.02
CA ASN A 95 -11.84 22.88 24.03
C ASN A 95 -13.25 23.17 23.53
N PRO A 96 -14.30 22.57 24.13
CA PRO A 96 -15.67 22.78 23.68
C PRO A 96 -16.21 24.17 23.95
N LYS A 97 -15.52 24.96 24.77
CA LYS A 97 -15.90 26.36 25.05
C LYS A 97 -15.30 27.34 24.08
N CYS A 98 -14.36 26.89 23.24
CA CYS A 98 -13.78 27.71 22.18
C CYS A 98 -14.64 27.57 20.92
N ASP A 99 -14.96 28.70 20.27
CA ASP A 99 -15.79 28.67 19.08
C ASP A 99 -15.19 27.82 17.96
N ILE A 100 -13.88 27.79 17.85
CA ILE A 100 -13.19 26.93 16.88
C ILE A 100 -13.09 25.51 17.41
N GLY A 101 -12.64 25.37 18.66
CA GLY A 101 -12.42 24.05 19.26
C GLY A 101 -13.65 23.17 19.28
N LYS A 102 -14.83 23.75 19.47
CA LYS A 102 -16.06 22.95 19.53
C LYS A 102 -16.43 22.30 18.20
N ASP A 103 -16.00 22.89 17.05
CA ASP A 103 -16.39 22.42 15.72
C ASP A 103 -15.22 21.94 14.88
N ILE A 104 -13.97 22.10 15.33
CA ILE A 104 -12.79 21.82 14.52
C ILE A 104 -12.77 20.38 13.99
N ASN A 105 -13.07 19.40 14.85
CA ASN A 105 -12.98 17.99 14.43
C ASN A 105 -14.04 17.60 13.44
N GLN A 106 -15.23 18.18 13.53
CA GLN A 106 -16.29 17.94 12.56
C GLN A 106 -15.88 18.46 11.18
N ASN A 107 -15.33 19.66 11.13
CA ASN A 107 -14.88 20.26 9.88
C ASN A 107 -13.63 19.58 9.32
N LEU A 108 -12.70 19.16 10.19
CA LEU A 108 -11.55 18.38 9.75
C LEU A 108 -11.96 17.04 9.17
N GLN A 109 -12.99 16.40 9.73
CA GLN A 109 -13.48 15.13 9.20
C GLN A 109 -13.93 15.28 7.75
N LEU A 110 -14.63 16.36 7.42
CA LEU A 110 -15.05 16.62 6.04
C LEU A 110 -13.85 16.84 5.13
N LEU A 111 -12.89 17.64 5.57
CA LEU A 111 -11.68 17.90 4.81
C LEU A 111 -10.88 16.62 4.57
N PHE A 112 -10.71 15.80 5.62
CA PHE A 112 -9.96 14.55 5.53
C PHE A 112 -10.64 13.57 4.56
N SER A 113 -11.98 13.46 4.64
CA SER A 113 -12.73 12.56 3.76
C SER A 113 -12.64 12.98 2.30
N GLU A 114 -12.71 14.27 2.02
CA GLU A 114 -12.56 14.78 0.67
C GLU A 114 -11.17 14.51 0.13
N THR A 115 -10.14 14.70 0.97
CA THR A 115 -8.76 14.45 0.58
C THR A 115 -8.54 12.98 0.27
N ASP A 116 -9.04 12.08 1.13
CA ASP A 116 -8.90 10.65 0.91
C ASP A 116 -9.62 10.19 -0.36
N THR A 117 -10.79 10.77 -0.65
CA THR A 117 -11.51 10.48 -1.88
C THR A 117 -10.72 10.90 -3.11
N MET A 118 -10.10 12.08 -3.06
CA MET A 118 -9.28 12.57 -4.16
C MET A 118 -8.06 11.69 -4.39
N ILE A 119 -7.40 11.26 -3.33
CA ILE A 119 -6.25 10.35 -3.42
C ILE A 119 -6.67 9.03 -4.09
N THR A 120 -7.76 8.45 -3.62
CA THR A 120 -8.27 7.19 -4.16
C THR A 120 -8.59 7.32 -5.65
N GLN A 121 -9.27 8.38 -6.05
CA GLN A 121 -9.63 8.59 -7.45
C GLN A 121 -8.39 8.77 -8.33
N PHE A 122 -7.41 9.52 -7.85
CA PHE A 122 -6.16 9.72 -8.60
C PHE A 122 -5.42 8.40 -8.81
N LEU A 123 -5.27 7.62 -7.74
CA LEU A 123 -4.54 6.35 -7.80
C LEU A 123 -5.30 5.28 -8.56
N LYS A 124 -6.62 5.37 -8.62
CA LYS A 124 -7.47 4.40 -9.32
C LYS A 124 -7.24 4.43 -10.84
N GLU A 125 -6.80 5.56 -11.36
CA GLU A 125 -6.51 5.71 -12.78
C GLU A 125 -5.19 5.09 -13.20
N LYS A 126 -4.38 4.63 -12.23
CA LYS A 126 -3.06 4.08 -12.47
C LYS A 126 -3.04 2.58 -12.16
N SER A 127 -2.58 1.79 -13.12
CA SER A 127 -2.42 0.35 -12.91
C SER A 127 -1.01 0.04 -12.45
N LEU A 128 -0.86 -1.13 -11.80
CA LEU A 128 0.47 -1.64 -11.47
C LEU A 128 1.30 -1.85 -12.73
N ALA A 129 0.66 -2.32 -13.82
CA ALA A 129 1.34 -2.52 -15.10
C ALA A 129 1.97 -1.21 -15.60
N ASP A 130 1.22 -0.11 -15.55
CA ASP A 130 1.72 1.19 -15.99
C ASP A 130 2.91 1.64 -15.15
N PHE A 131 2.83 1.45 -13.83
CA PHE A 131 3.93 1.83 -12.94
C PHE A 131 5.17 0.99 -13.22
N ALA A 132 4.99 -0.33 -13.43
CA ALA A 132 6.09 -1.24 -13.69
C ALA A 132 6.82 -0.92 -15.01
N LEU A 133 6.14 -0.30 -15.98
CA LEU A 133 6.75 0.12 -17.23
C LEU A 133 7.80 1.21 -17.07
N LEU A 134 7.82 1.89 -15.93
CA LEU A 134 8.84 2.92 -15.65
C LEU A 134 10.22 2.32 -15.42
N PHE A 135 10.29 1.01 -15.19
CA PHE A 135 11.55 0.31 -14.87
C PHE A 135 11.94 -0.60 -16.03
N VAL A 136 13.00 -0.26 -16.67
CA VAL A 136 13.44 -0.96 -17.89
C VAL A 136 14.62 -1.85 -17.61
#